data_2e4a5ec7e4a72d0eb30fd9f622873952
#
_entry.id   2e4a5ec7e4a72d0eb30fd9f622873952
#
_cell.length_a   1.000
_cell.length_b   1.000
_cell.length_c   1.000
_cell.angle_alpha   90.00
_cell.angle_beta   90.00
_cell.angle_gamma   90.00
#
_symmetry.space_group_name_H-M   'P 1'
#
loop_
_entity.id
_entity.type
_entity.pdbx_description
1 polymer ?
#
loop_
_entity_poly.entity_id
_entity_poly.type
_entity_poly.pdbx_seq_one_letter_code
_entity_poly.pdbx_strand_id
1 'polypeptide(L)'
;MAQTNPISPEAIYGKGAKSFTLATGSPGELGLLQTLGEAFDKKEGARLVWIKAGSGASMKLLKNAQVDMIMVHAPDAVNKAIAEGWAVNRTLIGSNEFYIVGPKNDPASIKMASSGADAYSKIASAQSKFISRGDNSGTHQKEMDIWKKAGVNPNGSWYLVTNDFMTASLKKANAEDAYFMTDSSTWVAEKDIAPNLQILYRGDPFLVNTYDALAAPVGATANRDIAVKFIQFVSSNEGQKIIRDYGKSKYKEPLYNDAVYAKQYAH
;
A
#
# COMPACT_ATOMS: atom_id res chain seq x y z
N MET A 1 -28.09 -4.44 -18.79
CA MET A 1 -27.43 -3.43 -17.91
C MET A 1 -27.02 -4.16 -16.66
N ALA A 2 -25.73 -4.35 -16.43
CA ALA A 2 -25.24 -4.95 -15.19
C ALA A 2 -25.51 -3.97 -14.06
N GLN A 3 -26.26 -4.37 -13.06
CA GLN A 3 -26.43 -3.60 -11.81
C GLN A 3 -25.04 -3.55 -11.15
N THR A 4 -24.36 -2.41 -11.22
CA THR A 4 -23.21 -2.16 -10.37
C THR A 4 -23.73 -1.98 -8.96
N ASN A 5 -23.45 -2.92 -8.08
CA ASN A 5 -23.70 -2.73 -6.66
C ASN A 5 -23.05 -1.41 -6.21
N PRO A 6 -23.74 -0.55 -5.48
CA PRO A 6 -23.18 0.69 -5.00
C PRO A 6 -21.94 0.37 -4.14
N ILE A 7 -20.81 1.04 -4.44
CA ILE A 7 -19.59 0.90 -3.68
C ILE A 7 -19.83 1.54 -2.32
N SER A 8 -19.78 0.74 -1.26
CA SER A 8 -19.97 1.25 0.11
C SER A 8 -18.67 1.88 0.60
N PRO A 9 -18.72 3.09 1.15
CA PRO A 9 -17.54 3.69 1.78
C PRO A 9 -17.16 2.95 3.06
N GLU A 10 -15.87 2.79 3.27
CA GLU A 10 -15.31 2.29 4.54
C GLU A 10 -15.39 3.37 5.62
N ALA A 11 -15.08 4.61 5.27
CA ALA A 11 -15.18 5.76 6.16
C ALA A 11 -15.36 7.07 5.40
N ILE A 12 -15.80 8.11 6.13
CA ILE A 12 -15.92 9.49 5.64
C ILE A 12 -15.16 10.39 6.62
N TYR A 13 -14.21 11.17 6.11
CA TYR A 13 -13.40 12.08 6.90
C TYR A 13 -13.70 13.54 6.54
N GLY A 14 -14.01 14.35 7.55
CA GLY A 14 -14.45 15.72 7.39
C GLY A 14 -15.98 15.89 7.38
N LYS A 15 -16.45 17.16 7.39
CA LYS A 15 -17.87 17.54 7.48
C LYS A 15 -18.28 18.51 6.36
N GLY A 16 -17.33 18.90 5.49
CA GLY A 16 -17.55 19.87 4.43
C GLY A 16 -18.69 19.51 3.49
N ALA A 17 -19.26 20.52 2.86
CA ALA A 17 -20.38 20.33 1.92
C ALA A 17 -19.96 19.63 0.61
N LYS A 18 -18.73 19.88 0.16
CA LYS A 18 -18.13 19.19 -0.99
C LYS A 18 -17.68 17.80 -0.60
N SER A 19 -17.62 16.86 -1.54
CA SER A 19 -17.10 15.53 -1.29
C SER A 19 -16.35 15.00 -2.49
N PHE A 20 -15.42 14.09 -2.26
CA PHE A 20 -14.74 13.33 -3.31
C PHE A 20 -14.43 11.92 -2.80
N THR A 21 -14.30 10.97 -3.72
CA THR A 21 -14.03 9.56 -3.43
C THR A 21 -12.58 9.22 -3.69
N LEU A 22 -11.97 8.51 -2.76
CA LEU A 22 -10.59 8.04 -2.84
C LEU A 22 -10.52 6.55 -2.52
N ALA A 23 -9.96 5.74 -3.43
CA ALA A 23 -9.68 4.34 -3.16
C ALA A 23 -8.21 4.12 -2.80
N THR A 24 -7.98 3.45 -1.69
CA THR A 24 -6.66 3.03 -1.20
C THR A 24 -6.79 1.94 -0.13
N GLY A 25 -5.68 1.25 0.17
CA GLY A 25 -5.58 0.22 1.21
C GLY A 25 -4.97 0.73 2.52
N SER A 26 -3.75 0.28 2.83
CA SER A 26 -3.08 0.51 4.13
C SER A 26 -3.00 1.97 4.61
N PRO A 27 -2.82 2.99 3.78
CA PRO A 27 -2.87 4.38 4.26
C PRO A 27 -4.21 4.75 4.92
N GLY A 28 -5.31 4.14 4.47
CA GLY A 28 -6.60 4.28 5.12
C GLY A 28 -6.70 3.45 6.39
N GLU A 29 -6.32 2.18 6.36
CA GLU A 29 -6.38 1.26 7.50
C GLU A 29 -5.54 1.75 8.69
N LEU A 30 -4.37 2.34 8.43
CA LEU A 30 -3.45 2.83 9.46
C LEU A 30 -3.74 4.28 9.91
N GLY A 31 -4.76 4.93 9.35
CA GLY A 31 -5.27 6.23 9.80
C GLY A 31 -4.61 7.47 9.19
N LEU A 32 -3.60 7.34 8.33
CA LEU A 32 -2.98 8.50 7.64
C LEU A 32 -4.04 9.27 6.85
N LEU A 33 -4.92 8.54 6.15
CA LEU A 33 -5.94 9.14 5.29
C LEU A 33 -6.94 9.97 6.09
N GLN A 34 -7.28 9.55 7.31
CA GLN A 34 -8.10 10.34 8.21
C GLN A 34 -7.43 11.68 8.54
N THR A 35 -6.17 11.64 8.95
CA THR A 35 -5.42 12.85 9.32
C THR A 35 -5.31 13.84 8.14
N LEU A 36 -5.02 13.35 6.93
CA LEU A 36 -4.97 14.17 5.72
C LEU A 36 -6.35 14.71 5.34
N GLY A 37 -7.40 13.89 5.39
CA GLY A 37 -8.75 14.26 5.05
C GLY A 37 -9.34 15.34 5.99
N GLU A 38 -9.12 15.19 7.30
CA GLU A 38 -9.56 16.19 8.28
C GLU A 38 -8.81 17.53 8.16
N ALA A 39 -7.50 17.47 7.85
CA ALA A 39 -6.73 18.70 7.59
C ALA A 39 -7.19 19.40 6.30
N PHE A 40 -7.46 18.64 5.26
CA PHE A 40 -7.99 19.17 4.00
C PHE A 40 -9.40 19.77 4.16
N ASP A 41 -10.27 19.11 4.95
CA ASP A 41 -11.60 19.63 5.23
C ASP A 41 -11.57 21.01 5.91
N LYS A 42 -10.69 21.18 6.89
CA LYS A 42 -10.50 22.48 7.55
C LYS A 42 -10.09 23.58 6.58
N LYS A 43 -9.40 23.25 5.50
CA LYS A 43 -8.87 24.20 4.52
C LYS A 43 -9.85 24.47 3.37
N GLU A 44 -10.51 23.44 2.85
CA GLU A 44 -11.28 23.48 1.62
C GLU A 44 -12.79 23.26 1.81
N GLY A 45 -13.22 22.87 3.02
CA GLY A 45 -14.62 22.52 3.30
C GLY A 45 -15.08 21.30 2.50
N ALA A 46 -14.21 20.28 2.38
CA ALA A 46 -14.46 19.12 1.56
C ALA A 46 -14.16 17.81 2.32
N ARG A 47 -15.16 16.93 2.40
CA ARG A 47 -15.04 15.62 3.03
C ARG A 47 -14.49 14.57 2.07
N LEU A 48 -13.61 13.75 2.56
CA LEU A 48 -13.04 12.60 1.87
C LEU A 48 -13.89 11.36 2.14
N VAL A 49 -14.35 10.69 1.09
CA VAL A 49 -15.06 9.41 1.14
C VAL A 49 -14.06 8.30 0.77
N TRP A 50 -13.65 7.51 1.75
CA TRP A 50 -12.67 6.45 1.55
C TRP A 50 -13.34 5.14 1.14
N ILE A 51 -12.84 4.59 0.02
CA ILE A 51 -13.17 3.25 -0.47
C ILE A 51 -11.98 2.34 -0.20
N LYS A 52 -12.16 1.34 0.65
CA LYS A 52 -11.09 0.37 0.97
C LYS A 52 -10.85 -0.56 -0.20
N ALA A 53 -9.67 -0.45 -0.81
CA ALA A 53 -9.26 -1.29 -1.93
C ALA A 53 -7.73 -1.38 -2.02
N GLY A 54 -7.20 -2.55 -2.34
CA GLY A 54 -5.80 -2.72 -2.70
C GLY A 54 -5.49 -2.06 -4.05
N SER A 55 -4.18 -1.88 -4.39
CA SER A 55 -3.77 -1.14 -5.58
C SER A 55 -4.43 -1.63 -6.87
N GLY A 56 -4.49 -2.94 -7.11
CA GLY A 56 -5.11 -3.49 -8.31
C GLY A 56 -6.62 -3.20 -8.39
N ALA A 57 -7.35 -3.32 -7.28
CA ALA A 57 -8.76 -2.98 -7.22
C ALA A 57 -8.99 -1.46 -7.36
N SER A 58 -8.17 -0.63 -6.72
CA SER A 58 -8.22 0.83 -6.84
C SER A 58 -8.03 1.29 -8.29
N MET A 59 -7.07 0.70 -9.01
CA MET A 59 -6.85 0.96 -10.44
C MET A 59 -8.08 0.65 -11.28
N LYS A 60 -8.77 -0.48 -11.01
CA LYS A 60 -10.03 -0.83 -11.69
C LYS A 60 -11.14 0.16 -11.40
N LEU A 61 -11.28 0.60 -10.15
CA LEU A 61 -12.28 1.59 -9.76
C LEU A 61 -12.07 2.92 -10.48
N LEU A 62 -10.82 3.40 -10.57
CA LEU A 62 -10.49 4.63 -11.29
C LEU A 62 -10.75 4.49 -12.80
N LYS A 63 -10.31 3.39 -13.42
CA LYS A 63 -10.52 3.12 -14.85
C LYS A 63 -11.99 3.11 -15.23
N ASN A 64 -12.85 2.64 -14.33
CA ASN A 64 -14.30 2.59 -14.53
C ASN A 64 -15.02 3.87 -14.07
N ALA A 65 -14.29 4.94 -13.75
CA ALA A 65 -14.84 6.21 -13.26
C ALA A 65 -15.76 6.04 -12.01
N GLN A 66 -15.45 5.08 -11.16
CA GLN A 66 -16.19 4.79 -9.94
C GLN A 66 -15.64 5.51 -8.71
N VAL A 67 -14.45 6.08 -8.81
CA VAL A 67 -13.81 6.94 -7.81
C VAL A 67 -13.14 8.12 -8.49
N ASP A 68 -12.98 9.23 -7.76
CA ASP A 68 -12.40 10.47 -8.28
C ASP A 68 -10.87 10.42 -8.32
N MET A 69 -10.28 9.68 -7.38
CA MET A 69 -8.83 9.50 -7.26
C MET A 69 -8.46 8.20 -6.55
N ILE A 70 -7.19 7.85 -6.66
CA ILE A 70 -6.60 6.71 -5.96
C ILE A 70 -5.24 7.08 -5.35
N MET A 71 -4.82 6.35 -4.32
CA MET A 71 -3.46 6.28 -3.82
C MET A 71 -2.99 4.83 -3.88
N VAL A 72 -1.92 4.57 -4.63
CA VAL A 72 -1.47 3.20 -4.96
C VAL A 72 0.05 3.08 -4.93
N HIS A 73 0.55 1.87 -4.79
CA HIS A 73 1.97 1.53 -4.77
C HIS A 73 2.28 0.41 -5.77
N ALA A 74 1.97 0.63 -7.03
CA ALA A 74 2.13 -0.30 -8.14
C ALA A 74 2.67 0.45 -9.37
N PRO A 75 3.96 0.82 -9.41
CA PRO A 75 4.53 1.75 -10.40
C PRO A 75 4.31 1.32 -11.84
N ASP A 76 4.44 0.04 -12.18
CA ASP A 76 4.22 -0.45 -13.54
C ASP A 76 2.76 -0.28 -13.98
N ALA A 77 1.81 -0.58 -13.10
CA ALA A 77 0.39 -0.37 -13.37
C ALA A 77 0.05 1.13 -13.51
N VAL A 78 0.69 1.99 -12.70
CA VAL A 78 0.58 3.45 -12.80
C VAL A 78 1.11 3.94 -14.14
N ASN A 79 2.31 3.52 -14.56
CA ASN A 79 2.90 3.88 -15.85
C ASN A 79 1.97 3.51 -17.01
N LYS A 80 1.40 2.29 -16.97
CA LYS A 80 0.43 1.83 -17.96
C LYS A 80 -0.84 2.67 -17.98
N ALA A 81 -1.40 3.00 -16.83
CA ALA A 81 -2.62 3.81 -16.70
C ALA A 81 -2.45 5.20 -17.29
N ILE A 82 -1.30 5.84 -17.05
CA ILE A 82 -0.95 7.14 -17.63
C ILE A 82 -0.80 7.03 -19.15
N ALA A 83 -0.07 6.03 -19.65
CA ALA A 83 0.13 5.81 -21.07
C ALA A 83 -1.20 5.55 -21.82
N GLU A 84 -2.14 4.84 -21.20
CA GLU A 84 -3.48 4.58 -21.71
C GLU A 84 -4.44 5.77 -21.55
N GLY A 85 -4.09 6.81 -20.80
CA GLY A 85 -4.83 8.07 -20.65
C GLY A 85 -6.05 8.02 -19.74
N TRP A 86 -6.30 6.92 -19.00
CA TRP A 86 -7.44 6.82 -18.08
C TRP A 86 -7.11 7.21 -16.63
N ALA A 87 -5.87 7.54 -16.34
CA ALA A 87 -5.43 8.15 -15.10
C ALA A 87 -4.54 9.35 -15.40
N VAL A 88 -4.67 10.42 -14.61
CA VAL A 88 -3.95 11.67 -14.80
C VAL A 88 -3.45 12.23 -13.47
N ASN A 89 -2.69 13.34 -13.52
CA ASN A 89 -2.18 14.03 -12.33
C ASN A 89 -1.35 13.13 -11.40
N ARG A 90 -0.53 12.21 -11.99
CA ARG A 90 0.38 11.40 -11.20
C ARG A 90 1.25 12.28 -10.30
N THR A 91 1.21 11.98 -9.00
CA THR A 91 1.95 12.72 -7.99
C THR A 91 2.54 11.73 -6.99
N LEU A 92 3.86 11.69 -6.90
CA LEU A 92 4.54 10.95 -5.86
C LEU A 92 4.26 11.61 -4.51
N ILE A 93 3.73 10.83 -3.55
CA ILE A 93 3.29 11.37 -2.26
C ILE A 93 4.14 10.93 -1.08
N GLY A 94 4.85 9.82 -1.20
CA GLY A 94 5.70 9.29 -0.13
C GLY A 94 6.12 7.86 -0.38
N SER A 95 6.69 7.24 0.64
CA SER A 95 7.08 5.83 0.61
C SER A 95 7.03 5.20 2.00
N ASN A 96 7.02 3.88 2.03
CA ASN A 96 7.50 3.05 3.12
C ASN A 96 8.45 2.00 2.51
N GLU A 97 8.76 0.95 3.24
CA GLU A 97 9.53 -0.17 2.67
C GLU A 97 8.83 -1.49 2.98
N PHE A 98 9.20 -2.54 2.27
CA PHE A 98 8.78 -3.88 2.64
C PHE A 98 9.83 -4.53 3.54
N TYR A 99 9.35 -5.23 4.57
CA TYR A 99 10.12 -6.13 5.41
C TYR A 99 9.74 -7.57 5.11
N ILE A 100 10.71 -8.46 5.08
CA ILE A 100 10.43 -9.89 5.13
C ILE A 100 10.52 -10.30 6.59
N VAL A 101 9.37 -10.62 7.16
CA VAL A 101 9.23 -11.11 8.53
C VAL A 101 9.08 -12.63 8.53
N GLY A 102 9.39 -13.26 9.64
CA GLY A 102 9.27 -14.71 9.75
C GLY A 102 9.53 -15.20 11.16
N PRO A 103 9.46 -16.52 11.38
CA PRO A 103 9.66 -17.14 12.68
C PRO A 103 11.05 -16.86 13.25
N LYS A 104 11.14 -16.74 14.57
CA LYS A 104 12.39 -16.35 15.27
C LYS A 104 13.56 -17.29 15.02
N ASN A 105 13.30 -18.57 14.77
CA ASN A 105 14.30 -19.60 14.47
C ASN A 105 14.82 -19.57 13.03
N ASP A 106 14.20 -18.75 12.14
CA ASP A 106 14.62 -18.53 10.75
C ASP A 106 15.02 -19.83 9.99
N PRO A 107 14.10 -20.78 9.80
CA PRO A 107 14.43 -22.10 9.23
C PRO A 107 15.01 -22.04 7.81
N ALA A 108 14.73 -20.99 7.04
CA ALA A 108 15.31 -20.78 5.71
C ALA A 108 16.59 -19.94 5.74
N SER A 109 17.06 -19.47 6.92
CA SER A 109 18.28 -18.67 7.10
C SER A 109 18.31 -17.40 6.25
N ILE A 110 17.17 -16.71 6.15
CA ILE A 110 17.07 -15.48 5.31
C ILE A 110 17.77 -14.27 5.91
N LYS A 111 18.13 -14.29 7.20
CA LYS A 111 18.98 -13.25 7.81
C LYS A 111 20.31 -13.08 7.09
N MET A 112 20.78 -14.13 6.42
CA MET A 112 22.03 -14.15 5.66
C MET A 112 21.82 -13.83 4.18
N ALA A 113 20.61 -13.44 3.77
CA ALA A 113 20.32 -13.17 2.38
C ALA A 113 21.01 -11.87 1.91
N SER A 114 21.49 -11.90 0.68
CA SER A 114 22.15 -10.76 0.01
C SER A 114 21.17 -9.80 -0.67
N SER A 115 19.93 -10.25 -0.90
CA SER A 115 18.85 -9.48 -1.53
C SER A 115 17.49 -10.05 -1.16
N GLY A 116 16.41 -9.31 -1.43
CA GLY A 116 15.05 -9.83 -1.29
C GLY A 116 14.80 -11.07 -2.16
N ALA A 117 15.36 -11.11 -3.37
CA ALA A 117 15.29 -12.27 -4.24
C ALA A 117 16.04 -13.49 -3.67
N ASP A 118 17.22 -13.29 -3.08
CA ASP A 118 17.96 -14.35 -2.40
C ASP A 118 17.20 -14.88 -1.17
N ALA A 119 16.58 -13.99 -0.39
CA ALA A 119 15.72 -14.38 0.72
C ALA A 119 14.57 -15.30 0.26
N TYR A 120 13.89 -14.93 -0.83
CA TYR A 120 12.81 -15.73 -1.40
C TYR A 120 13.30 -17.07 -1.96
N SER A 121 14.45 -17.07 -2.63
CA SER A 121 15.08 -18.30 -3.12
C SER A 121 15.38 -19.28 -1.97
N LYS A 122 15.88 -18.78 -0.84
CA LYS A 122 16.14 -19.58 0.37
C LYS A 122 14.86 -20.14 0.96
N ILE A 123 13.79 -19.35 1.04
CA ILE A 123 12.48 -19.80 1.53
C ILE A 123 11.94 -20.93 0.65
N ALA A 124 11.98 -20.78 -0.67
CA ALA A 124 11.54 -21.79 -1.62
C ALA A 124 12.36 -23.07 -1.54
N SER A 125 13.69 -22.95 -1.47
CA SER A 125 14.60 -24.10 -1.36
C SER A 125 14.38 -24.92 -0.08
N ALA A 126 14.08 -24.22 1.02
CA ALA A 126 13.75 -24.84 2.30
C ALA A 126 12.30 -25.34 2.38
N GLN A 127 11.46 -24.99 1.39
CA GLN A 127 10.00 -25.21 1.43
C GLN A 127 9.37 -24.74 2.73
N SER A 128 9.91 -23.67 3.30
CA SER A 128 9.39 -23.07 4.52
C SER A 128 8.11 -22.32 4.23
N LYS A 129 7.13 -22.42 5.14
CA LYS A 129 5.83 -21.76 4.95
C LYS A 129 5.98 -20.28 4.63
N PHE A 130 5.30 -19.84 3.59
CA PHE A 130 5.23 -18.45 3.14
C PHE A 130 3.78 -18.05 2.94
N ILE A 131 3.40 -16.90 3.47
CA ILE A 131 2.07 -16.33 3.28
C ILE A 131 2.11 -15.33 2.12
N SER A 132 1.25 -15.56 1.13
CA SER A 132 0.96 -14.62 0.05
C SER A 132 -0.41 -14.00 0.25
N ARG A 133 -0.53 -12.71 -0.07
CA ARG A 133 -1.85 -12.09 -0.11
C ARG A 133 -2.71 -12.60 -1.25
N GLY A 134 -2.14 -12.85 -2.43
CA GLY A 134 -2.85 -13.41 -3.59
C GLY A 134 -3.96 -12.53 -4.18
N ASP A 135 -4.15 -11.31 -3.69
CA ASP A 135 -5.30 -10.41 -3.93
C ASP A 135 -5.05 -9.33 -5.00
N ASN A 136 -3.96 -9.46 -5.77
CA ASN A 136 -3.52 -8.46 -6.74
C ASN A 136 -3.32 -7.04 -6.17
N SER A 137 -3.07 -6.93 -4.85
CA SER A 137 -2.65 -5.68 -4.20
C SER A 137 -1.24 -5.28 -4.66
N GLY A 138 -0.82 -4.05 -4.36
CA GLY A 138 0.55 -3.61 -4.61
C GLY A 138 1.58 -4.50 -3.90
N THR A 139 1.28 -4.99 -2.70
CA THR A 139 2.11 -5.96 -1.98
C THR A 139 2.22 -7.28 -2.74
N HIS A 140 1.10 -7.81 -3.22
CA HIS A 140 1.11 -9.06 -4.00
C HIS A 140 1.86 -8.88 -5.33
N GLN A 141 1.69 -7.76 -6.01
CA GLN A 141 2.45 -7.46 -7.23
C GLN A 141 3.96 -7.41 -6.96
N LYS A 142 4.39 -6.71 -5.89
CA LYS A 142 5.79 -6.66 -5.46
C LYS A 142 6.32 -8.05 -5.08
N GLU A 143 5.53 -8.86 -4.38
CA GLU A 143 5.87 -10.23 -4.05
C GLU A 143 6.17 -11.04 -5.32
N MET A 144 5.30 -10.96 -6.32
CA MET A 144 5.49 -11.67 -7.59
C MET A 144 6.73 -11.19 -8.35
N ASP A 145 7.05 -9.90 -8.29
CA ASP A 145 8.29 -9.36 -8.87
C ASP A 145 9.54 -9.93 -8.19
N ILE A 146 9.50 -10.11 -6.86
CA ILE A 146 10.61 -10.71 -6.11
C ILE A 146 10.75 -12.19 -6.48
N TRP A 147 9.65 -12.96 -6.53
CA TRP A 147 9.68 -14.36 -6.98
C TRP A 147 10.26 -14.49 -8.38
N LYS A 148 9.84 -13.62 -9.30
CA LYS A 148 10.39 -13.57 -10.66
C LYS A 148 11.89 -13.30 -10.67
N LYS A 149 12.38 -12.33 -9.87
CA LYS A 149 13.83 -12.06 -9.72
C LYS A 149 14.58 -13.22 -9.11
N ALA A 150 13.95 -13.98 -8.22
CA ALA A 150 14.51 -15.19 -7.64
C ALA A 150 14.53 -16.38 -8.61
N GLY A 151 13.88 -16.28 -9.77
CA GLY A 151 13.72 -17.36 -10.74
C GLY A 151 12.82 -18.49 -10.23
N VAL A 152 11.93 -18.18 -9.28
CA VAL A 152 11.04 -19.15 -8.63
C VAL A 152 9.60 -18.90 -9.03
N ASN A 153 8.87 -19.96 -9.37
CA ASN A 153 7.42 -19.95 -9.48
C ASN A 153 6.84 -20.62 -8.23
N PRO A 154 6.40 -19.86 -7.21
CA PRO A 154 6.01 -20.40 -5.92
C PRO A 154 4.75 -21.26 -6.06
N ASN A 155 4.81 -22.48 -5.56
CA ASN A 155 3.70 -23.42 -5.56
C ASN A 155 3.91 -24.51 -4.50
N GLY A 156 2.84 -25.25 -4.21
CA GLY A 156 2.89 -26.35 -3.26
C GLY A 156 2.39 -25.97 -1.86
N SER A 157 2.48 -26.93 -0.92
CA SER A 157 1.90 -26.81 0.42
C SER A 157 2.56 -25.77 1.33
N TRP A 158 3.74 -25.29 0.99
CA TRP A 158 4.46 -24.27 1.73
C TRP A 158 4.03 -22.84 1.34
N TYR A 159 3.38 -22.66 0.18
CA TYR A 159 2.93 -21.36 -0.32
C TYR A 159 1.44 -21.18 -0.06
N LEU A 160 1.10 -20.42 0.97
CA LEU A 160 -0.26 -20.28 1.48
C LEU A 160 -0.86 -18.92 1.06
N VAL A 161 -1.97 -18.95 0.32
CA VAL A 161 -2.64 -17.75 -0.18
C VAL A 161 -3.82 -17.38 0.71
N THR A 162 -3.89 -16.14 1.17
CA THR A 162 -4.96 -15.65 2.06
C THR A 162 -6.11 -14.99 1.32
N ASN A 163 -5.85 -14.32 0.20
CA ASN A 163 -6.80 -13.43 -0.49
C ASN A 163 -7.36 -12.33 0.42
N ASP A 164 -6.52 -11.82 1.34
CA ASP A 164 -6.94 -10.89 2.39
C ASP A 164 -6.00 -9.68 2.51
N PHE A 165 -6.40 -8.68 3.31
CA PHE A 165 -5.61 -7.47 3.57
C PHE A 165 -4.39 -7.75 4.45
N MET A 166 -3.53 -6.74 4.58
CA MET A 166 -2.22 -6.85 5.22
C MET A 166 -2.31 -7.35 6.67
N THR A 167 -3.14 -6.75 7.50
CA THR A 167 -3.30 -7.13 8.92
C THR A 167 -3.76 -8.57 9.11
N ALA A 168 -4.75 -9.01 8.32
CA ALA A 168 -5.25 -10.38 8.39
C ALA A 168 -4.19 -11.39 7.93
N SER A 169 -3.44 -11.05 6.87
CA SER A 169 -2.33 -11.87 6.37
C SER A 169 -1.18 -11.96 7.36
N LEU A 170 -0.85 -10.85 8.07
CA LEU A 170 0.15 -10.83 9.14
C LEU A 170 -0.26 -11.75 10.32
N LYS A 171 -1.52 -11.71 10.73
CA LYS A 171 -2.07 -12.64 11.76
C LYS A 171 -1.94 -14.08 11.32
N LYS A 172 -2.26 -14.37 10.05
CA LYS A 172 -2.14 -15.73 9.50
C LYS A 172 -0.68 -16.19 9.50
N ALA A 173 0.26 -15.32 9.09
CA ALA A 173 1.69 -15.62 9.12
C ALA A 173 2.17 -15.96 10.54
N ASN A 174 1.72 -15.20 11.55
CA ASN A 174 2.04 -15.48 12.94
C ASN A 174 1.47 -16.82 13.44
N ALA A 175 0.24 -17.15 13.05
CA ALA A 175 -0.40 -18.41 13.45
C ALA A 175 0.24 -19.64 12.80
N GLU A 176 0.80 -19.50 11.61
CA GLU A 176 1.43 -20.58 10.83
C GLU A 176 2.95 -20.69 11.05
N ASP A 177 3.55 -19.79 11.87
CA ASP A 177 5.01 -19.63 11.95
C ASP A 177 5.64 -19.52 10.55
N ALA A 178 5.05 -18.64 9.72
CA ALA A 178 5.38 -18.52 8.31
C ALA A 178 6.14 -17.23 8.00
N TYR A 179 6.90 -17.22 6.90
CA TYR A 179 7.44 -16.01 6.31
C TYR A 179 6.33 -15.19 5.66
N PHE A 180 6.47 -13.89 5.71
CA PHE A 180 5.53 -12.95 5.11
C PHE A 180 6.24 -11.64 4.73
N MET A 181 5.84 -11.04 3.63
CA MET A 181 6.29 -9.70 3.28
C MET A 181 5.22 -8.70 3.72
N THR A 182 5.54 -7.91 4.74
CA THR A 182 4.71 -6.81 5.23
C THR A 182 5.33 -5.46 4.89
N ASP A 183 4.51 -4.43 4.72
CA ASP A 183 5.05 -3.07 4.69
C ASP A 183 5.46 -2.60 6.09
N SER A 184 6.45 -1.71 6.15
CA SER A 184 7.01 -1.20 7.40
C SER A 184 5.98 -0.45 8.24
N SER A 185 5.02 0.22 7.61
CA SER A 185 3.95 0.95 8.31
C SER A 185 3.05 0.01 9.10
N THR A 186 2.60 -1.07 8.47
CA THR A 186 1.82 -2.13 9.15
C THR A 186 2.64 -2.78 10.26
N TRP A 187 3.93 -3.10 10.00
CA TRP A 187 4.78 -3.69 11.03
C TRP A 187 4.91 -2.79 12.27
N VAL A 188 5.21 -1.50 12.07
CA VAL A 188 5.32 -0.55 13.18
C VAL A 188 4.02 -0.43 13.96
N ALA A 189 2.89 -0.36 13.27
CA ALA A 189 1.58 -0.18 13.89
C ALA A 189 1.05 -1.43 14.58
N GLU A 190 1.38 -2.63 14.09
CA GLU A 190 0.65 -3.86 14.41
C GLU A 190 1.55 -5.05 14.76
N LYS A 191 2.86 -4.88 14.96
CA LYS A 191 3.77 -5.99 15.31
C LYS A 191 3.34 -6.78 16.55
N ASP A 192 2.61 -6.17 17.47
CA ASP A 192 2.14 -6.81 18.69
C ASP A 192 1.11 -7.93 18.43
N ILE A 193 0.46 -7.94 17.26
CA ILE A 193 -0.42 -9.05 16.85
C ILE A 193 0.35 -10.25 16.28
N ALA A 194 1.66 -10.10 16.10
CA ALA A 194 2.52 -11.12 15.52
C ALA A 194 3.75 -11.44 16.41
N PRO A 195 3.53 -11.83 17.68
CA PRO A 195 4.61 -11.98 18.66
C PRO A 195 5.60 -13.10 18.33
N ASN A 196 5.23 -14.07 17.48
CA ASN A 196 6.10 -15.16 17.06
C ASN A 196 7.06 -14.77 15.92
N LEU A 197 6.76 -13.63 15.24
CA LEU A 197 7.54 -13.17 14.10
C LEU A 197 8.53 -12.08 14.50
N GLN A 198 9.54 -11.90 13.65
CA GLN A 198 10.47 -10.79 13.70
C GLN A 198 10.89 -10.36 12.29
N ILE A 199 11.46 -9.16 12.15
CA ILE A 199 12.09 -8.74 10.91
C ILE A 199 13.33 -9.60 10.70
N LEU A 200 13.38 -10.31 9.57
CA LEU A 200 14.50 -11.16 9.20
C LEU A 200 15.31 -10.57 8.05
N TYR A 201 14.66 -9.81 7.16
CA TYR A 201 15.33 -9.14 6.06
C TYR A 201 14.70 -7.76 5.77
N ARG A 202 15.55 -6.75 5.54
CA ARG A 202 15.17 -5.36 5.20
C ARG A 202 16.34 -4.61 4.56
N GLY A 203 16.07 -3.40 4.06
CA GLY A 203 17.12 -2.48 3.59
C GLY A 203 17.56 -2.66 2.14
N ASP A 204 16.92 -3.54 1.38
CA ASP A 204 17.13 -3.66 -0.05
C ASP A 204 16.40 -2.49 -0.77
N PRO A 205 17.09 -1.68 -1.59
CA PRO A 205 16.47 -0.60 -2.37
C PRO A 205 15.27 -1.07 -3.20
N PHE A 206 15.28 -2.31 -3.69
CA PHE A 206 14.16 -2.91 -4.42
C PHE A 206 12.89 -3.09 -3.54
N LEU A 207 13.04 -3.11 -2.22
CA LEU A 207 11.95 -3.20 -1.26
C LEU A 207 11.37 -1.84 -0.86
N VAL A 208 11.90 -0.73 -1.35
CA VAL A 208 11.29 0.58 -1.13
C VAL A 208 9.98 0.64 -1.90
N ASN A 209 8.93 1.06 -1.20
CA ASN A 209 7.55 1.02 -1.67
C ASN A 209 7.04 2.45 -1.82
N THR A 210 7.07 2.97 -3.05
CA THR A 210 6.63 4.32 -3.38
C THR A 210 5.13 4.38 -3.62
N TYR A 211 4.49 5.44 -3.13
CA TYR A 211 3.06 5.71 -3.31
C TYR A 211 2.84 6.85 -4.27
N ASP A 212 1.99 6.61 -5.26
CA ASP A 212 1.50 7.62 -6.21
C ASP A 212 0.02 7.92 -5.95
N ALA A 213 -0.35 9.20 -6.03
CA ALA A 213 -1.72 9.63 -6.18
C ALA A 213 -2.04 9.89 -7.66
N LEU A 214 -3.22 9.49 -8.09
CA LEU A 214 -3.72 9.69 -9.45
C LEU A 214 -5.18 10.12 -9.41
N ALA A 215 -5.58 10.97 -10.35
CA ALA A 215 -6.97 11.40 -10.52
C ALA A 215 -7.59 10.80 -11.77
N ALA A 216 -8.92 10.75 -11.78
CA ALA A 216 -9.70 10.51 -12.98
C ALA A 216 -9.47 11.60 -14.03
N PRO A 217 -9.59 11.34 -15.34
CA PRO A 217 -9.52 12.34 -16.38
C PRO A 217 -10.60 13.42 -16.22
N VAL A 218 -10.37 14.58 -16.87
CA VAL A 218 -11.35 15.66 -16.88
C VAL A 218 -12.69 15.18 -17.43
N GLY A 219 -13.77 15.46 -16.71
CA GLY A 219 -15.13 15.06 -17.10
C GLY A 219 -15.50 13.61 -16.82
N ALA A 220 -14.58 12.77 -16.32
CA ALA A 220 -14.88 11.37 -16.04
C ALA A 220 -15.74 11.19 -14.77
N THR A 221 -15.52 12.02 -13.74
CA THR A 221 -16.30 12.01 -12.51
C THR A 221 -16.68 13.43 -12.07
N ALA A 222 -17.78 13.55 -11.32
CA ALA A 222 -18.34 14.86 -10.95
C ALA A 222 -17.47 15.64 -9.95
N ASN A 223 -16.72 14.94 -9.09
CA ASN A 223 -15.95 15.56 -8.00
C ASN A 223 -14.42 15.52 -8.23
N ARG A 224 -14.01 15.19 -9.44
CA ARG A 224 -12.59 15.09 -9.83
C ARG A 224 -11.78 16.33 -9.44
N ASP A 225 -12.32 17.52 -9.61
CA ASP A 225 -11.59 18.78 -9.36
C ASP A 225 -11.27 18.97 -7.86
N ILE A 226 -12.15 18.53 -6.97
CA ILE A 226 -11.87 18.50 -5.53
C ILE A 226 -10.80 17.44 -5.20
N ALA A 227 -10.84 16.27 -5.84
CA ALA A 227 -9.80 15.26 -5.70
C ALA A 227 -8.43 15.77 -6.15
N VAL A 228 -8.35 16.51 -7.25
CA VAL A 228 -7.09 17.14 -7.71
C VAL A 228 -6.56 18.16 -6.69
N LYS A 229 -7.43 18.98 -6.09
CA LYS A 229 -7.03 19.87 -4.99
C LYS A 229 -6.51 19.10 -3.79
N PHE A 230 -7.08 17.93 -3.48
CA PHE A 230 -6.56 17.06 -2.42
C PHE A 230 -5.17 16.52 -2.77
N ILE A 231 -4.91 16.10 -4.01
CA ILE A 231 -3.58 15.70 -4.48
C ILE A 231 -2.58 16.84 -4.30
N GLN A 232 -2.95 18.07 -4.68
CA GLN A 232 -2.13 19.28 -4.49
C GLN A 232 -1.86 19.56 -3.01
N PHE A 233 -2.86 19.39 -2.15
CA PHE A 233 -2.71 19.53 -0.70
C PHE A 233 -1.72 18.48 -0.15
N VAL A 234 -1.88 17.21 -0.51
CA VAL A 234 -0.99 16.13 -0.07
C VAL A 234 0.46 16.38 -0.49
N SER A 235 0.69 16.94 -1.68
CA SER A 235 2.04 17.31 -2.16
C SER A 235 2.56 18.64 -1.63
N SER A 236 1.75 19.44 -0.95
CA SER A 236 2.17 20.72 -0.34
C SER A 236 3.09 20.48 0.88
N ASN A 237 3.76 21.53 1.34
CA ASN A 237 4.58 21.48 2.56
C ASN A 237 3.79 20.97 3.78
N GLU A 238 2.53 21.36 3.91
CA GLU A 238 1.63 20.95 4.99
C GLU A 238 1.31 19.46 4.90
N GLY A 239 0.85 18.98 3.74
CA GLY A 239 0.54 17.56 3.52
C GLY A 239 1.77 16.66 3.67
N GLN A 240 2.91 17.08 3.15
CA GLN A 240 4.18 16.35 3.27
C GLN A 240 4.69 16.32 4.73
N LYS A 241 4.46 17.38 5.50
CA LYS A 241 4.76 17.38 6.94
C LYS A 241 3.87 16.37 7.68
N ILE A 242 2.58 16.30 7.37
CA ILE A 242 1.67 15.30 7.95
C ILE A 242 2.19 13.89 7.67
N ILE A 243 2.54 13.57 6.42
CA ILE A 243 3.06 12.25 6.03
C ILE A 243 4.33 11.90 6.80
N ARG A 244 5.32 12.80 6.82
CA ARG A 244 6.62 12.58 7.48
C ARG A 244 6.52 12.42 8.99
N ASP A 245 5.54 13.07 9.62
CA ASP A 245 5.39 13.05 11.08
C ASP A 245 4.36 12.01 11.56
N TYR A 246 3.61 11.42 10.62
CA TYR A 246 2.57 10.46 10.97
C TYR A 246 3.13 9.24 11.71
N GLY A 247 2.53 8.93 12.84
CA GLY A 247 2.93 7.81 13.70
C GLY A 247 3.91 8.16 14.82
N LYS A 248 4.71 9.23 14.70
CA LYS A 248 5.74 9.57 15.68
C LYS A 248 5.22 9.72 17.12
N SER A 249 4.04 10.31 17.30
CA SER A 249 3.46 10.48 18.63
C SER A 249 3.02 9.15 19.24
N LYS A 250 2.41 8.29 18.45
CA LYS A 250 1.82 7.02 18.91
C LYS A 250 2.83 5.89 18.98
N TYR A 251 3.66 5.73 17.92
CA TYR A 251 4.55 4.59 17.77
C TYR A 251 6.02 4.91 18.05
N LYS A 252 6.35 6.21 18.33
CA LYS A 252 7.70 6.74 18.56
C LYS A 252 8.59 6.70 17.30
N GLU A 253 8.03 6.32 16.17
CA GLU A 253 8.69 6.32 14.86
C GLU A 253 7.66 6.67 13.77
N PRO A 254 8.10 7.28 12.64
CA PRO A 254 7.19 7.59 11.55
C PRO A 254 6.79 6.31 10.80
N LEU A 255 5.56 6.30 10.27
CA LEU A 255 5.08 5.19 9.44
C LEU A 255 5.48 5.34 7.97
N TYR A 256 5.74 6.57 7.53
CA TYR A 256 6.02 6.89 6.13
C TYR A 256 7.20 7.86 5.99
N ASN A 257 7.85 7.81 4.84
CA ASN A 257 8.76 8.84 4.36
C ASN A 257 8.01 9.79 3.42
N ASP A 258 8.46 11.04 3.34
CA ASP A 258 7.88 12.02 2.42
C ASP A 258 8.29 11.80 0.94
N ALA A 259 7.72 12.61 0.04
CA ALA A 259 8.00 12.52 -1.38
C ALA A 259 9.46 12.85 -1.74
N VAL A 260 10.15 13.68 -0.96
CA VAL A 260 11.56 14.00 -1.20
C VAL A 260 12.43 12.77 -1.02
N TYR A 261 12.21 12.02 0.04
CA TYR A 261 12.89 10.74 0.25
C TYR A 261 12.47 9.71 -0.81
N ALA A 262 11.16 9.58 -1.07
CA ALA A 262 10.62 8.59 -2.01
C ALA A 262 11.14 8.78 -3.44
N LYS A 263 11.42 10.02 -3.85
CA LYS A 263 11.90 10.36 -5.20
C LYS A 263 13.20 9.64 -5.58
N GLN A 264 14.03 9.26 -4.62
CA GLN A 264 15.28 8.53 -4.85
C GLN A 264 15.04 7.12 -5.39
N TYR A 265 13.82 6.57 -5.21
CA TYR A 265 13.44 5.20 -5.54
C TYR A 265 12.27 5.12 -6.53
N ALA A 266 11.71 6.26 -6.93
CA ALA A 266 10.63 6.29 -7.92
C ALA A 266 11.18 6.05 -9.34
N HIS A 267 10.56 5.14 -10.07
CA HIS A 267 10.89 4.76 -11.45
C HIS A 267 9.75 5.07 -12.40
#